data_8e10629ea6742681451be0ad73652745
#
_entry.id   8e10629ea6742681451be0ad73652745
#
_cell.length_a   1.000
_cell.length_b   1.000
_cell.length_c   1.000
_cell.angle_alpha   90.00
_cell.angle_beta   90.00
_cell.angle_gamma   90.00
#
_symmetry.space_group_name_H-M   'P 1'
#
loop_
_entity.id
_entity.type
_entity.pdbx_description
1 polymer ?
#
loop_
_entity_poly.entity_id
_entity_poly.type
_entity_poly.pdbx_seq_one_letter_code
_entity_poly.pdbx_strand_id
1 'polypeptide(L)'
;MWRKLQGWEGKLLSQAGREVLLKAVIQAIPTYTIGCFKLPIGLCNEIEVLIKKFWWVQQGDRREVHWLKWEEMTKSKMVGGMGFRDLAMFNDFLLAKQAWRLLHNKTSLFYKVFKARFFPNTAIMEAIDSRMGSYAWKSTLIGRDIIQGGSRWRVGNGEKINIWQHRWLPRKHPPHLPICPIEDFEHSLVSCLIDPNTRQWQIDMVDDLFVEEDVEMIKKIPLSQLVTEDVLYWPFTSNGIYICSYQFNSL
;
A
#
# COMPACT_ATOMS: atom_id res chain seq x y z
N MET A 1 13.21 22.47 9.04
CA MET A 1 14.05 21.28 9.22
C MET A 1 15.54 21.63 9.33
N TRP A 2 16.12 22.34 8.37
CA TRP A 2 17.53 22.76 8.35
C TRP A 2 18.00 23.49 9.64
N ARG A 3 17.25 24.50 10.11
CA ARG A 3 17.57 25.21 11.37
C ARG A 3 17.69 24.30 12.60
N LYS A 4 16.94 23.20 12.67
CA LYS A 4 17.04 22.22 13.73
C LYS A 4 18.33 21.39 13.62
N LEU A 5 18.71 21.00 12.39
CA LEU A 5 19.95 20.28 12.14
C LEU A 5 21.17 21.11 12.50
N GLN A 6 21.22 22.40 12.08
CA GLN A 6 22.32 23.29 12.41
C GLN A 6 22.52 23.46 13.93
N GLY A 7 21.43 23.49 14.72
CA GLY A 7 21.54 23.57 16.18
C GLY A 7 22.14 22.31 16.81
N TRP A 8 22.32 21.24 16.06
CA TRP A 8 22.88 19.97 16.52
C TRP A 8 24.26 19.65 15.91
N GLU A 9 24.64 20.29 14.81
CA GLU A 9 25.97 20.12 14.16
C GLU A 9 27.14 20.41 15.09
N GLY A 10 26.98 21.38 16.00
CA GLY A 10 28.01 21.73 17.02
C GLY A 10 28.07 20.81 18.22
N LYS A 11 27.18 19.81 18.35
CA LYS A 11 27.16 18.89 19.49
C LYS A 11 27.99 17.65 19.20
N LEU A 12 28.80 17.23 20.17
CA LEU A 12 29.58 15.97 20.16
C LEU A 12 28.65 14.75 20.23
N LEU A 13 27.96 14.45 19.12
CA LEU A 13 27.08 13.30 19.04
C LEU A 13 27.84 12.08 18.53
N SER A 14 27.73 10.97 19.25
CA SER A 14 28.19 9.67 18.75
C SER A 14 27.40 9.26 17.51
N GLN A 15 27.94 8.33 16.72
CA GLN A 15 27.26 7.79 15.54
C GLN A 15 25.85 7.27 15.89
N ALA A 16 25.72 6.53 16.99
CA ALA A 16 24.43 6.05 17.48
C ALA A 16 23.48 7.20 17.85
N GLY A 17 23.98 8.26 18.48
CA GLY A 17 23.18 9.45 18.79
C GLY A 17 22.67 10.15 17.52
N ARG A 18 23.48 10.25 16.47
CA ARG A 18 23.07 10.79 15.16
C ARG A 18 21.97 9.93 14.52
N GLU A 19 22.11 8.59 14.56
CA GLU A 19 21.09 7.67 14.03
C GLU A 19 19.74 7.90 14.73
N VAL A 20 19.73 7.91 16.05
CA VAL A 20 18.51 8.14 16.83
C VAL A 20 17.89 9.50 16.50
N LEU A 21 18.70 10.54 16.45
CA LEU A 21 18.24 11.89 16.15
C LEU A 21 17.60 12.00 14.75
N LEU A 22 18.26 11.48 13.73
CA LEU A 22 17.75 11.50 12.37
C LEU A 22 16.45 10.71 12.25
N LYS A 23 16.39 9.52 12.82
CA LYS A 23 15.20 8.66 12.73
C LYS A 23 14.04 9.16 13.58
N ALA A 24 14.29 9.52 14.83
CA ALA A 24 13.24 9.90 15.77
C ALA A 24 12.73 11.33 15.57
N VAL A 25 13.57 12.23 15.07
CA VAL A 25 13.20 13.65 14.94
C VAL A 25 13.08 14.06 13.48
N ILE A 26 14.15 13.93 12.70
CA ILE A 26 14.15 14.51 11.34
C ILE A 26 13.18 13.78 10.40
N GLN A 27 13.19 12.46 10.41
CA GLN A 27 12.25 11.66 9.62
C GLN A 27 10.82 11.68 10.18
N ALA A 28 10.64 12.09 11.44
CA ALA A 28 9.32 12.23 12.03
C ALA A 28 8.64 13.58 11.74
N ILE A 29 9.42 14.66 11.53
CA ILE A 29 8.87 16.02 11.27
C ILE A 29 7.86 16.03 10.12
N PRO A 30 8.13 15.48 8.93
CA PRO A 30 7.19 15.53 7.83
C PRO A 30 6.03 14.52 7.94
N THR A 31 6.04 13.61 8.92
CA THR A 31 5.11 12.46 8.96
C THR A 31 3.64 12.87 8.92
N TYR A 32 3.26 13.95 9.58
CA TYR A 32 1.88 14.44 9.53
C TYR A 32 1.49 14.91 8.12
N THR A 33 2.35 15.73 7.49
CA THR A 33 2.10 16.26 6.14
C THR A 33 2.11 15.15 5.09
N ILE A 34 3.09 14.24 5.15
CA ILE A 34 3.20 13.12 4.21
C ILE A 34 2.11 12.06 4.40
N GLY A 35 1.46 12.05 5.57
CA GLY A 35 0.29 11.21 5.82
C GLY A 35 -1.00 11.74 5.19
N CYS A 36 -1.03 12.99 4.72
CA CYS A 36 -2.20 13.63 4.14
C CYS A 36 -2.01 14.02 2.67
N PHE A 37 -0.76 14.30 2.27
CA PHE A 37 -0.44 14.87 0.97
C PHE A 37 0.71 14.12 0.29
N LYS A 38 0.61 13.94 -1.03
CA LYS A 38 1.73 13.48 -1.85
C LYS A 38 2.77 14.58 -1.95
N LEU A 39 3.98 14.31 -1.44
CA LEU A 39 5.07 15.25 -1.57
C LEU A 39 5.69 15.20 -2.98
N PRO A 40 6.12 16.34 -3.52
CA PRO A 40 6.97 16.35 -4.71
C PRO A 40 8.26 15.57 -4.46
N ILE A 41 8.67 14.76 -5.42
CA ILE A 41 9.89 13.95 -5.32
C ILE A 41 11.15 14.81 -5.08
N GLY A 42 11.21 16.00 -5.66
CA GLY A 42 12.29 16.96 -5.43
C GLY A 42 12.44 17.33 -3.95
N LEU A 43 11.32 17.58 -3.25
CA LEU A 43 11.35 17.87 -1.82
C LEU A 43 11.79 16.66 -0.98
N CYS A 44 11.38 15.47 -1.35
CA CYS A 44 11.86 14.24 -0.70
C CYS A 44 13.38 14.11 -0.85
N ASN A 45 13.88 14.28 -2.06
CA ASN A 45 15.30 14.23 -2.36
C ASN A 45 16.10 15.30 -1.61
N GLU A 46 15.61 16.53 -1.53
CA GLU A 46 16.25 17.61 -0.74
C GLU A 46 16.37 17.23 0.74
N ILE A 47 15.32 16.69 1.33
CA ILE A 47 15.34 16.24 2.72
C ILE A 47 16.34 15.10 2.91
N GLU A 48 16.39 14.14 1.99
CA GLU A 48 17.31 13.01 2.05
C GLU A 48 18.77 13.45 1.89
N VAL A 49 19.05 14.44 1.03
CA VAL A 49 20.38 15.07 0.93
C VAL A 49 20.77 15.70 2.25
N LEU A 50 19.88 16.42 2.93
CA LEU A 50 20.15 16.99 4.25
C LEU A 50 20.44 15.92 5.32
N ILE A 51 19.70 14.79 5.29
CA ILE A 51 19.94 13.66 6.19
C ILE A 51 21.32 13.05 5.93
N LYS A 52 21.67 12.80 4.65
CA LYS A 52 22.98 12.28 4.25
C LYS A 52 24.12 13.21 4.73
N LYS A 53 23.95 14.50 4.47
CA LYS A 53 24.93 15.50 4.91
C LYS A 53 25.18 15.44 6.41
N PHE A 54 24.11 15.48 7.21
CA PHE A 54 24.23 15.42 8.67
C PHE A 54 24.82 14.08 9.16
N TRP A 55 24.52 12.99 8.50
CA TRP A 55 25.04 11.66 8.85
C TRP A 55 26.56 11.58 8.66
N TRP A 56 27.07 12.12 7.54
CA TRP A 56 28.48 12.02 7.16
C TRP A 56 29.34 13.19 7.65
N VAL A 57 28.77 14.22 8.29
CA VAL A 57 29.54 15.32 8.88
C VAL A 57 30.54 14.74 9.88
N GLN A 58 31.81 14.83 9.56
CA GLN A 58 32.92 14.59 10.48
C GLN A 58 33.34 15.93 11.08
N GLN A 59 33.73 15.93 12.37
CA GLN A 59 34.28 17.12 13.00
C GLN A 59 35.65 17.46 12.35
N GLY A 60 35.73 18.60 11.73
CA GLY A 60 36.96 19.14 11.13
C GLY A 60 36.81 19.38 9.62
N ASP A 61 37.75 20.14 9.09
CA ASP A 61 37.79 20.66 7.71
C ASP A 61 38.08 19.58 6.62
N ARG A 62 37.62 18.35 6.85
CA ARG A 62 37.82 17.23 5.92
C ARG A 62 36.63 17.07 4.98
N ARG A 63 36.91 16.86 3.69
CA ARG A 63 35.91 16.53 2.66
C ARG A 63 35.00 15.40 3.15
N GLU A 64 33.68 15.64 3.08
CA GLU A 64 32.68 14.61 3.36
C GLU A 64 32.82 13.45 2.38
N VAL A 65 33.15 12.26 2.88
CA VAL A 65 33.19 11.04 2.08
C VAL A 65 31.92 10.24 2.39
N HIS A 66 31.05 10.13 1.37
CA HIS A 66 29.84 9.31 1.46
C HIS A 66 30.19 7.86 1.16
N TRP A 67 30.41 7.03 2.18
CA TRP A 67 30.82 5.64 2.05
C TRP A 67 29.73 4.72 1.53
N LEU A 68 28.44 5.07 1.72
CA LEU A 68 27.30 4.28 1.31
C LEU A 68 26.31 5.10 0.48
N LYS A 69 25.74 4.46 -0.52
CA LYS A 69 24.63 5.01 -1.28
C LYS A 69 23.37 5.08 -0.40
N TRP A 70 22.44 5.99 -0.73
CA TRP A 70 21.19 6.16 0.04
C TRP A 70 20.34 4.89 0.02
N GLU A 71 20.28 4.22 -1.11
CA GLU A 71 19.55 2.97 -1.29
C GLU A 71 20.04 1.87 -0.34
N GLU A 72 21.34 1.82 -0.05
CA GLU A 72 21.91 0.89 0.95
C GLU A 72 21.57 1.30 2.38
N MET A 73 21.57 2.61 2.65
CA MET A 73 21.21 3.13 3.98
C MET A 73 19.73 2.92 4.31
N THR A 74 18.83 2.89 3.31
CA THR A 74 17.40 2.65 3.49
C THR A 74 17.02 1.18 3.66
N LYS A 75 17.89 0.25 3.29
CA LYS A 75 17.65 -1.18 3.51
C LYS A 75 17.46 -1.51 4.99
N SER A 76 16.71 -2.58 5.25
CA SER A 76 16.51 -3.08 6.62
C SER A 76 17.87 -3.44 7.28
N LYS A 77 17.98 -3.24 8.59
CA LYS A 77 19.13 -3.70 9.40
C LYS A 77 19.36 -5.21 9.27
N MET A 78 18.30 -5.99 9.04
CA MET A 78 18.40 -7.46 8.88
C MET A 78 19.15 -7.88 7.60
N VAL A 79 19.22 -7.02 6.59
CA VAL A 79 19.95 -7.25 5.33
C VAL A 79 21.16 -6.34 5.19
N GLY A 80 21.71 -5.85 6.30
CA GLY A 80 22.92 -5.04 6.33
C GLY A 80 22.74 -3.54 6.07
N GLY A 81 21.51 -3.07 5.94
CA GLY A 81 21.20 -1.64 5.82
C GLY A 81 21.15 -0.93 7.17
N MET A 82 20.87 0.36 7.15
CA MET A 82 20.75 1.18 8.34
C MET A 82 19.30 1.43 8.76
N GLY A 83 18.32 1.09 7.92
CA GLY A 83 16.90 1.27 8.17
C GLY A 83 16.47 2.73 8.20
N PHE A 84 17.11 3.61 7.43
CA PHE A 84 16.58 4.93 7.14
C PHE A 84 15.35 4.82 6.26
N ARG A 85 14.46 5.80 6.32
CA ARG A 85 13.25 5.83 5.50
C ARG A 85 13.54 6.47 4.16
N ASP A 86 13.19 5.79 3.08
CA ASP A 86 12.92 6.43 1.81
C ASP A 86 11.63 7.25 1.97
N LEU A 87 11.74 8.55 1.85
CA LEU A 87 10.61 9.44 2.15
C LEU A 87 9.52 9.39 1.08
N ALA A 88 9.88 9.16 -0.17
CA ALA A 88 8.91 9.06 -1.26
C ALA A 88 8.06 7.79 -1.12
N MET A 89 8.70 6.64 -0.90
CA MET A 89 8.01 5.37 -0.66
C MET A 89 7.18 5.41 0.63
N PHE A 90 7.73 5.99 1.69
CA PHE A 90 7.02 6.12 2.96
C PHE A 90 5.78 7.01 2.84
N ASN A 91 5.85 8.08 2.05
CA ASN A 91 4.70 8.91 1.72
C ASN A 91 3.61 8.08 1.03
N ASP A 92 3.96 7.30 0.03
CA ASP A 92 3.01 6.45 -0.69
C ASP A 92 2.32 5.43 0.22
N PHE A 93 3.06 4.79 1.12
CA PHE A 93 2.49 3.87 2.09
C PHE A 93 1.56 4.56 3.11
N LEU A 94 1.87 5.78 3.53
CA LEU A 94 0.97 6.52 4.42
C LEU A 94 -0.32 6.95 3.71
N LEU A 95 -0.25 7.34 2.43
CA LEU A 95 -1.43 7.65 1.62
C LEU A 95 -2.28 6.40 1.38
N ALA A 96 -1.65 5.26 1.11
CA ALA A 96 -2.34 3.97 1.01
C ALA A 96 -3.07 3.62 2.32
N LYS A 97 -2.49 3.93 3.48
CA LYS A 97 -3.17 3.76 4.78
C LYS A 97 -4.42 4.64 4.90
N GLN A 98 -4.43 5.85 4.36
CA GLN A 98 -5.63 6.68 4.34
C GLN A 98 -6.72 6.09 3.44
N ALA A 99 -6.34 5.63 2.24
CA ALA A 99 -7.27 4.93 1.34
C ALA A 99 -7.84 3.67 2.00
N TRP A 100 -7.01 2.88 2.68
CA TRP A 100 -7.45 1.70 3.46
C TRP A 100 -8.47 2.06 4.55
N ARG A 101 -8.25 3.18 5.26
CA ARG A 101 -9.21 3.67 6.25
C ARG A 101 -10.55 4.05 5.63
N LEU A 102 -10.55 4.67 4.44
CA LEU A 102 -11.79 4.98 3.72
C LEU A 102 -12.55 3.74 3.27
N LEU A 103 -11.85 2.65 2.96
CA LEU A 103 -12.47 1.37 2.59
C LEU A 103 -13.18 0.71 3.79
N HIS A 104 -12.53 0.68 4.95
CA HIS A 104 -12.94 -0.16 6.07
C HIS A 104 -13.64 0.60 7.20
N ASN A 105 -13.41 1.90 7.38
CA ASN A 105 -13.97 2.69 8.46
C ASN A 105 -15.04 3.67 7.97
N LYS A 106 -16.18 3.14 7.56
CA LYS A 106 -17.30 3.91 6.99
C LYS A 106 -18.01 4.81 8.02
N THR A 107 -17.82 4.57 9.32
CA THR A 107 -18.44 5.37 10.40
C THR A 107 -17.63 6.64 10.72
N SER A 108 -16.37 6.72 10.33
CA SER A 108 -15.48 7.84 10.61
C SER A 108 -15.95 9.15 9.96
N LEU A 109 -15.69 10.27 10.64
CA LEU A 109 -15.95 11.60 10.07
C LEU A 109 -15.16 11.79 8.75
N PHE A 110 -13.92 11.28 8.68
CA PHE A 110 -13.09 11.30 7.49
C PHE A 110 -13.80 10.65 6.30
N TYR A 111 -14.37 9.44 6.49
CA TYR A 111 -15.16 8.78 5.45
C TYR A 111 -16.39 9.60 5.05
N LYS A 112 -17.18 10.07 6.02
CA LYS A 112 -18.42 10.79 5.75
C LYS A 112 -18.18 12.06 4.92
N VAL A 113 -17.17 12.84 5.28
CA VAL A 113 -16.78 14.07 4.55
C VAL A 113 -16.29 13.75 3.14
N PHE A 114 -15.40 12.78 2.99
CA PHE A 114 -14.85 12.40 1.68
C PHE A 114 -15.91 11.78 0.78
N LYS A 115 -16.76 10.89 1.32
CA LYS A 115 -17.89 10.28 0.60
C LYS A 115 -18.84 11.34 0.04
N ALA A 116 -19.29 12.26 0.88
CA ALA A 116 -20.24 13.29 0.46
C ALA A 116 -19.68 14.23 -0.61
N ARG A 117 -18.35 14.53 -0.57
CA ARG A 117 -17.74 15.52 -1.43
C ARG A 117 -17.17 14.95 -2.73
N PHE A 118 -16.55 13.77 -2.70
CA PHE A 118 -15.73 13.28 -3.81
C PHE A 118 -16.26 12.03 -4.50
N PHE A 119 -17.03 11.19 -3.81
CA PHE A 119 -17.59 9.97 -4.40
C PHE A 119 -19.00 9.63 -3.88
N PRO A 120 -19.99 10.57 -3.97
CA PRO A 120 -21.29 10.40 -3.35
C PRO A 120 -22.04 9.13 -3.83
N ASN A 121 -21.91 8.77 -5.10
CA ASN A 121 -22.67 7.69 -5.72
C ASN A 121 -21.85 6.42 -6.02
N THR A 122 -20.53 6.45 -5.83
CA THR A 122 -19.61 5.34 -6.16
C THR A 122 -18.88 4.82 -4.92
N ALA A 123 -18.17 3.70 -5.04
CA ALA A 123 -17.19 3.27 -4.06
C ALA A 123 -15.86 4.02 -4.26
N ILE A 124 -15.01 4.08 -3.24
CA ILE A 124 -13.70 4.74 -3.36
C ILE A 124 -12.82 4.08 -4.42
N MET A 125 -12.95 2.76 -4.63
CA MET A 125 -12.18 2.02 -5.63
C MET A 125 -12.54 2.42 -7.07
N GLU A 126 -13.77 2.85 -7.30
CA GLU A 126 -14.30 3.29 -8.58
C GLU A 126 -14.26 4.81 -8.76
N ALA A 127 -13.89 5.53 -7.71
CA ALA A 127 -13.92 6.99 -7.70
C ALA A 127 -12.93 7.57 -8.70
N ILE A 128 -13.38 8.51 -9.50
CA ILE A 128 -12.56 9.19 -10.53
C ILE A 128 -12.05 10.50 -9.98
N ASP A 129 -10.83 10.89 -10.37
CA ASP A 129 -10.31 12.22 -10.07
C ASP A 129 -11.12 13.28 -10.81
N SER A 130 -11.82 14.14 -10.07
CA SER A 130 -12.49 15.28 -10.63
C SER A 130 -11.49 16.45 -10.79
N ARG A 131 -11.67 17.26 -11.86
CA ARG A 131 -10.84 18.47 -12.08
C ARG A 131 -10.84 19.41 -10.88
N MET A 132 -11.87 19.36 -10.03
CA MET A 132 -12.01 20.16 -8.82
C MET A 132 -11.60 19.41 -7.53
N GLY A 133 -10.97 18.24 -7.64
CA GLY A 133 -10.48 17.48 -6.50
C GLY A 133 -9.43 18.25 -5.72
N SER A 134 -9.57 18.31 -4.39
CA SER A 134 -8.54 18.91 -3.52
C SER A 134 -7.23 18.13 -3.61
N TYR A 135 -6.13 18.78 -3.27
CA TYR A 135 -4.81 18.10 -3.27
C TYR A 135 -4.78 16.88 -2.35
N ALA A 136 -5.48 16.95 -1.20
CA ALA A 136 -5.65 15.80 -0.31
C ALA A 136 -6.42 14.65 -0.96
N TRP A 137 -7.46 14.95 -1.75
CA TRP A 137 -8.20 13.94 -2.50
C TRP A 137 -7.33 13.24 -3.55
N LYS A 138 -6.63 14.03 -4.38
CA LYS A 138 -5.70 13.49 -5.38
C LYS A 138 -4.61 12.61 -4.74
N SER A 139 -4.09 13.05 -3.60
CA SER A 139 -3.12 12.26 -2.84
C SER A 139 -3.71 10.93 -2.32
N THR A 140 -4.97 10.95 -1.89
CA THR A 140 -5.68 9.74 -1.44
C THR A 140 -5.91 8.76 -2.58
N LEU A 141 -6.17 9.25 -3.81
CA LEU A 141 -6.31 8.40 -4.99
C LEU A 141 -5.01 7.67 -5.34
N ILE A 142 -3.85 8.32 -5.19
CA ILE A 142 -2.55 7.65 -5.33
C ILE A 142 -2.43 6.48 -4.32
N GLY A 143 -2.83 6.72 -3.08
CA GLY A 143 -2.87 5.67 -2.06
C GLY A 143 -3.84 4.54 -2.39
N ARG A 144 -5.01 4.86 -2.99
CA ARG A 144 -5.98 3.87 -3.47
C ARG A 144 -5.36 2.95 -4.53
N ASP A 145 -4.63 3.51 -5.48
CA ASP A 145 -4.03 2.73 -6.57
C ASP A 145 -3.00 1.71 -6.03
N ILE A 146 -2.27 2.06 -4.98
CA ILE A 146 -1.39 1.13 -4.26
C ILE A 146 -2.19 0.00 -3.60
N ILE A 147 -3.30 0.34 -2.94
CA ILE A 147 -4.18 -0.67 -2.32
C ILE A 147 -4.78 -1.58 -3.40
N GLN A 148 -5.26 -1.02 -4.50
CA GLN A 148 -5.82 -1.78 -5.61
C GLN A 148 -4.76 -2.73 -6.21
N GLY A 149 -3.51 -2.27 -6.33
CA GLY A 149 -2.39 -3.07 -6.82
C GLY A 149 -1.96 -4.19 -5.88
N GLY A 150 -2.09 -4.03 -4.56
CA GLY A 150 -1.56 -4.97 -3.57
C GLY A 150 -2.60 -5.80 -2.82
N SER A 151 -3.86 -5.36 -2.76
CA SER A 151 -4.92 -6.07 -2.04
C SER A 151 -5.46 -7.29 -2.82
N ARG A 152 -6.12 -8.16 -2.09
CA ARG A 152 -6.78 -9.36 -2.63
C ARG A 152 -8.16 -9.53 -2.00
N TRP A 153 -9.07 -10.08 -2.77
CA TRP A 153 -10.39 -10.46 -2.29
C TRP A 153 -10.36 -11.87 -1.69
N ARG A 154 -10.98 -12.01 -0.54
CA ARG A 154 -11.35 -13.31 0.03
C ARG A 154 -12.81 -13.56 -0.32
N VAL A 155 -13.06 -14.68 -0.97
CA VAL A 155 -14.40 -15.07 -1.41
C VAL A 155 -15.26 -15.44 -0.19
N GLY A 156 -16.41 -14.78 -0.10
CA GLY A 156 -17.48 -15.11 0.82
C GLY A 156 -18.70 -15.62 0.04
N ASN A 157 -19.65 -14.73 -0.28
CA ASN A 157 -20.80 -15.06 -1.15
C ASN A 157 -20.55 -14.82 -2.64
N GLY A 158 -19.43 -14.19 -3.00
CA GLY A 158 -19.04 -13.92 -4.39
C GLY A 158 -19.78 -12.77 -5.07
N GLU A 159 -20.66 -12.05 -4.37
CA GLU A 159 -21.53 -11.02 -4.97
C GLU A 159 -20.82 -9.67 -5.23
N LYS A 160 -19.64 -9.45 -4.60
CA LYS A 160 -18.86 -8.22 -4.78
C LYS A 160 -17.62 -8.42 -5.63
N ILE A 161 -17.34 -9.64 -6.05
CA ILE A 161 -16.10 -9.99 -6.75
C ILE A 161 -16.42 -10.23 -8.22
N ASN A 162 -15.92 -9.33 -9.10
CA ASN A 162 -15.90 -9.63 -10.53
C ASN A 162 -14.80 -10.66 -10.80
N ILE A 163 -15.14 -11.69 -11.57
CA ILE A 163 -14.25 -12.83 -11.88
C ILE A 163 -12.95 -12.35 -12.52
N TRP A 164 -13.02 -11.43 -13.47
CA TRP A 164 -11.93 -11.04 -14.35
C TRP A 164 -11.21 -9.76 -13.92
N GLN A 165 -11.91 -8.87 -13.20
CA GLN A 165 -11.37 -7.56 -12.83
C GLN A 165 -10.75 -7.54 -11.43
N HIS A 166 -11.19 -8.44 -10.55
CA HIS A 166 -10.74 -8.45 -9.17
C HIS A 166 -9.68 -9.53 -8.92
N ARG A 167 -8.75 -9.24 -8.01
CA ARG A 167 -7.71 -10.18 -7.59
C ARG A 167 -8.22 -11.03 -6.44
N TRP A 168 -8.64 -12.24 -6.73
CA TRP A 168 -9.19 -13.17 -5.73
C TRP A 168 -8.47 -14.54 -5.72
N LEU A 169 -7.77 -14.88 -6.79
CA LEU A 169 -7.01 -16.13 -6.84
C LEU A 169 -5.75 -16.08 -5.95
N PRO A 170 -5.42 -17.18 -5.25
CA PRO A 170 -4.27 -17.26 -4.34
C PRO A 170 -2.95 -17.48 -5.09
N ARG A 171 -2.57 -16.51 -5.92
CA ARG A 171 -1.30 -16.56 -6.65
C ARG A 171 -0.16 -15.96 -5.82
N LYS A 172 1.05 -16.45 -6.06
CA LYS A 172 2.29 -15.83 -5.59
C LYS A 172 2.52 -14.52 -6.35
N HIS A 173 3.59 -13.85 -6.14
CA HIS A 173 3.90 -12.59 -6.81
C HIS A 173 4.23 -12.74 -8.30
N PRO A 174 3.87 -11.72 -9.10
CA PRO A 174 2.84 -10.72 -8.83
C PRO A 174 1.44 -11.32 -8.96
N PRO A 175 0.46 -10.90 -8.15
CA PRO A 175 -0.92 -11.32 -8.33
C PRO A 175 -1.44 -10.73 -9.66
N HIS A 176 -2.02 -11.56 -10.51
CA HIS A 176 -2.62 -11.14 -11.77
C HIS A 176 -4.06 -11.62 -11.89
N LEU A 177 -4.78 -11.03 -12.78
CA LEU A 177 -6.15 -11.41 -13.05
C LEU A 177 -6.18 -12.72 -13.84
N PRO A 178 -7.23 -13.53 -13.69
CA PRO A 178 -7.47 -14.66 -14.58
C PRO A 178 -7.52 -14.20 -16.04
N ILE A 179 -7.17 -15.08 -16.96
CA ILE A 179 -7.31 -14.82 -18.39
C ILE A 179 -8.81 -14.88 -18.71
N CYS A 180 -9.35 -13.82 -19.34
CA CYS A 180 -10.75 -13.80 -19.77
C CYS A 180 -10.87 -14.54 -21.11
N PRO A 181 -11.52 -15.70 -21.17
CA PRO A 181 -11.67 -16.45 -22.40
C PRO A 181 -12.86 -16.05 -23.25
N ILE A 182 -13.87 -15.33 -22.69
CA ILE A 182 -15.16 -15.10 -23.35
C ILE A 182 -15.66 -13.68 -23.05
N GLU A 183 -15.94 -12.89 -24.10
CA GLU A 183 -16.41 -11.50 -24.01
C GLU A 183 -17.74 -11.36 -23.23
N ASP A 184 -18.65 -12.31 -23.36
CA ASP A 184 -19.97 -12.30 -22.71
C ASP A 184 -19.91 -12.43 -21.17
N PHE A 185 -18.77 -12.88 -20.61
CA PHE A 185 -18.58 -13.07 -19.17
C PHE A 185 -17.78 -11.98 -18.48
N GLU A 186 -17.44 -10.89 -19.16
CA GLU A 186 -16.58 -9.82 -18.62
C GLU A 186 -17.12 -9.22 -17.31
N HIS A 187 -18.41 -9.16 -17.13
CA HIS A 187 -19.06 -8.59 -15.95
C HIS A 187 -19.53 -9.65 -14.93
N SER A 188 -19.21 -10.93 -15.15
CA SER A 188 -19.67 -12.01 -14.27
C SER A 188 -19.04 -11.93 -12.89
N LEU A 189 -19.87 -12.25 -11.89
CA LEU A 189 -19.46 -12.27 -10.48
C LEU A 189 -19.07 -13.69 -10.05
N VAL A 190 -18.19 -13.77 -9.07
CA VAL A 190 -17.75 -15.07 -8.52
C VAL A 190 -18.92 -15.88 -7.94
N SER A 191 -20.01 -15.22 -7.55
CA SER A 191 -21.23 -15.88 -7.07
C SER A 191 -21.83 -16.84 -8.09
N CYS A 192 -21.68 -16.63 -9.41
CA CYS A 192 -22.17 -17.55 -10.44
C CYS A 192 -21.39 -18.87 -10.49
N LEU A 193 -20.19 -18.91 -9.94
CA LEU A 193 -19.34 -20.11 -9.82
C LEU A 193 -19.63 -20.93 -8.56
N ILE A 194 -20.52 -20.45 -7.69
CA ILE A 194 -20.85 -21.07 -6.39
C ILE A 194 -22.27 -21.57 -6.42
N ASP A 195 -22.47 -22.86 -6.14
CA ASP A 195 -23.82 -23.42 -5.98
C ASP A 195 -24.46 -22.82 -4.70
N PRO A 196 -25.60 -22.13 -4.82
CA PRO A 196 -26.26 -21.50 -3.68
C PRO A 196 -26.78 -22.48 -2.62
N ASN A 197 -27.06 -23.71 -2.99
CA ASN A 197 -27.60 -24.73 -2.08
C ASN A 197 -26.52 -25.48 -1.32
N THR A 198 -25.48 -25.94 -2.03
CA THR A 198 -24.41 -26.75 -1.44
C THR A 198 -23.24 -25.91 -0.93
N ARG A 199 -23.15 -24.64 -1.32
CA ARG A 199 -22.02 -23.75 -1.03
C ARG A 199 -20.68 -24.35 -1.48
N GLN A 200 -20.68 -24.99 -2.63
CA GLN A 200 -19.50 -25.57 -3.27
C GLN A 200 -19.26 -24.93 -4.63
N TRP A 201 -18.05 -25.04 -5.14
CA TRP A 201 -17.73 -24.59 -6.49
C TRP A 201 -18.48 -25.44 -7.52
N GLN A 202 -19.06 -24.81 -8.52
CA GLN A 202 -19.63 -25.49 -9.70
C GLN A 202 -18.49 -25.90 -10.62
N ILE A 203 -17.96 -27.11 -10.39
CA ILE A 203 -16.72 -27.60 -11.00
C ILE A 203 -16.82 -27.59 -12.52
N ASP A 204 -17.94 -28.03 -13.10
CA ASP A 204 -18.12 -28.08 -14.55
C ASP A 204 -17.98 -26.69 -15.18
N MET A 205 -18.59 -25.66 -14.57
CA MET A 205 -18.47 -24.28 -15.04
C MET A 205 -17.06 -23.72 -14.83
N VAL A 206 -16.38 -24.09 -13.75
CA VAL A 206 -15.01 -23.65 -13.49
C VAL A 206 -14.05 -24.29 -14.50
N ASP A 207 -14.20 -25.59 -14.80
CA ASP A 207 -13.37 -26.29 -15.78
C ASP A 207 -13.57 -25.74 -17.20
N ASP A 208 -14.78 -25.28 -17.56
CA ASP A 208 -15.07 -24.69 -18.85
C ASP A 208 -14.53 -23.25 -19.02
N LEU A 209 -14.47 -22.47 -17.96
CA LEU A 209 -14.16 -21.03 -18.03
C LEU A 209 -12.68 -20.71 -17.77
N PHE A 210 -11.94 -21.57 -17.08
CA PHE A 210 -10.59 -21.26 -16.62
C PHE A 210 -9.54 -22.21 -17.17
N VAL A 211 -8.31 -21.73 -17.27
CA VAL A 211 -7.15 -22.58 -17.57
C VAL A 211 -6.85 -23.51 -16.39
N GLU A 212 -6.26 -24.67 -16.67
CA GLU A 212 -6.02 -25.74 -15.69
C GLU A 212 -5.33 -25.25 -14.40
N GLU A 213 -4.35 -24.33 -14.52
CA GLU A 213 -3.68 -23.75 -13.36
C GLU A 213 -4.62 -22.96 -12.45
N ASP A 214 -5.56 -22.19 -13.02
CA ASP A 214 -6.54 -21.41 -12.27
C ASP A 214 -7.60 -22.31 -11.65
N VAL A 215 -8.05 -23.34 -12.36
CA VAL A 215 -8.96 -24.37 -11.88
C VAL A 215 -8.42 -25.01 -10.61
N GLU A 216 -7.15 -25.44 -10.62
CA GLU A 216 -6.49 -26.02 -9.45
C GLU A 216 -6.45 -25.05 -8.26
N MET A 217 -6.26 -23.77 -8.51
CA MET A 217 -6.28 -22.76 -7.46
C MET A 217 -7.67 -22.51 -6.91
N ILE A 218 -8.69 -22.43 -7.77
CA ILE A 218 -10.09 -22.25 -7.38
C ILE A 218 -10.56 -23.40 -6.51
N LYS A 219 -10.30 -24.64 -6.92
CA LYS A 219 -10.64 -25.86 -6.16
C LYS A 219 -10.02 -25.87 -4.74
N LYS A 220 -8.90 -25.19 -4.53
CA LYS A 220 -8.23 -25.06 -3.22
C LYS A 220 -8.77 -23.93 -2.33
N ILE A 221 -9.60 -23.02 -2.87
CA ILE A 221 -10.19 -21.95 -2.06
C ILE A 221 -11.35 -22.51 -1.24
N PRO A 222 -11.25 -22.51 0.10
CA PRO A 222 -12.34 -22.98 0.94
C PRO A 222 -13.50 -22.01 0.94
N LEU A 223 -14.70 -22.50 0.70
CA LEU A 223 -15.94 -21.73 0.86
C LEU A 223 -16.53 -21.97 2.25
N SER A 224 -17.02 -20.91 2.88
CA SER A 224 -17.72 -21.03 4.16
C SER A 224 -19.12 -21.62 3.97
N GLN A 225 -19.53 -22.53 4.83
CA GLN A 225 -20.91 -23.06 4.88
C GLN A 225 -21.90 -21.95 5.27
N LEU A 226 -21.44 -20.97 6.06
CA LEU A 226 -22.24 -19.78 6.38
C LEU A 226 -22.09 -18.75 5.26
N VAL A 227 -23.19 -18.07 4.93
CA VAL A 227 -23.16 -16.96 3.98
C VAL A 227 -22.42 -15.78 4.63
N THR A 228 -21.17 -15.58 4.22
CA THR A 228 -20.34 -14.46 4.68
C THR A 228 -20.15 -13.50 3.52
N GLU A 229 -19.96 -12.23 3.82
CA GLU A 229 -19.63 -11.24 2.78
C GLU A 229 -18.19 -11.41 2.27
N ASP A 230 -17.99 -11.00 1.03
CA ASP A 230 -16.65 -10.89 0.45
C ASP A 230 -15.83 -9.81 1.15
N VAL A 231 -14.57 -10.10 1.42
CA VAL A 231 -13.69 -9.22 2.18
C VAL A 231 -12.44 -8.89 1.38
N LEU A 232 -12.19 -7.59 1.17
CA LEU A 232 -10.91 -7.12 0.66
C LEU A 232 -9.88 -7.13 1.79
N TYR A 233 -8.75 -7.81 1.61
CA TYR A 233 -7.71 -7.93 2.62
C TYR A 233 -6.33 -7.66 2.06
N TRP A 234 -5.38 -7.37 2.96
CA TRP A 234 -3.99 -7.16 2.61
C TRP A 234 -3.19 -8.46 2.83
N PRO A 235 -2.71 -9.12 1.77
CA PRO A 235 -2.14 -10.47 1.87
C PRO A 235 -0.75 -10.52 2.54
N PHE A 236 -0.11 -9.37 2.71
CA PHE A 236 1.26 -9.28 3.26
C PHE A 236 1.32 -9.15 4.79
N THR A 237 0.18 -9.22 5.46
CA THR A 237 0.09 -9.20 6.92
C THR A 237 -0.74 -10.38 7.41
N SER A 238 -0.39 -10.94 8.57
CA SER A 238 -1.07 -12.10 9.14
C SER A 238 -2.54 -11.86 9.49
N ASN A 239 -2.89 -10.61 9.80
CA ASN A 239 -4.27 -10.21 10.15
C ASN A 239 -5.06 -9.66 8.95
N GLY A 240 -4.47 -9.61 7.76
CA GLY A 240 -5.12 -9.08 6.56
C GLY A 240 -5.35 -7.56 6.54
N ILE A 241 -4.82 -6.82 7.53
CA ILE A 241 -4.96 -5.37 7.64
C ILE A 241 -3.75 -4.68 7.03
N TYR A 242 -3.98 -3.61 6.28
CA TYR A 242 -2.89 -2.80 5.75
C TYR A 242 -2.10 -2.12 6.88
N ILE A 243 -0.82 -2.43 6.94
CA ILE A 243 0.14 -1.80 7.87
C ILE A 243 1.27 -1.18 7.05
N CYS A 244 1.58 0.08 7.35
CA CYS A 244 2.73 0.76 6.79
C CYS A 244 4.00 0.22 7.43
N SER A 245 4.55 -0.87 6.91
CA SER A 245 5.81 -1.45 7.38
C SER A 245 6.89 -1.36 6.30
N TYR A 246 8.15 -1.18 6.73
CA TYR A 246 9.31 -1.00 5.85
C TYR A 246 9.75 -2.26 5.08
N GLN A 247 9.07 -3.38 5.26
CA GLN A 247 9.48 -4.66 4.70
C GLN A 247 9.04 -4.89 3.25
N PHE A 248 8.36 -3.92 2.62
CA PHE A 248 7.88 -4.06 1.25
C PHE A 248 8.88 -3.54 0.20
N ASN A 249 10.16 -3.86 0.34
CA ASN A 249 11.17 -3.58 -0.70
C ASN A 249 11.12 -4.58 -1.88
N SER A 250 9.98 -5.27 -2.08
CA SER A 250 9.84 -6.28 -3.14
C SER A 250 8.40 -6.36 -3.66
N LEU A 251 7.82 -5.23 -4.04
CA LEU A 251 6.67 -5.18 -4.95
C LEU A 251 7.14 -4.77 -6.33
#